data_c2771137d570cec35ac92128225946e7
#
_entry.id   c2771137d570cec35ac92128225946e7
#
_cell.length_a   1.000
_cell.length_b   1.000
_cell.length_c   1.000
_cell.angle_alpha   90.00
_cell.angle_beta   90.00
_cell.angle_gamma   90.00
#
_symmetry.space_group_name_H-M   'P 1'
#
loop_
_entity.id
_entity.type
_entity.pdbx_description
1 polymer ?
#
loop_
_entity_poly.entity_id
_entity_poly.type
_entity_poly.pdbx_seq_one_letter_code
_entity_poly.pdbx_strand_id
1 'polypeptide(L)'
;NHDFIRKEVSKSEALELFKDQPYKEELIKELPEGEVITTYEQDGYLDLCRGPHVANTKEINQQSFKLMSIAGAYWKGDVKRPMLTRIYAVCFYKPNDLKDYITMLEEADKRDHRKLGVQLDLFHLDPEDPGQIFWHPNGWTMYVTLQDYMREKIRKDGYMEVNTPAIMPRSLWERSGHWGHYQKNMFVTESEKRMFAIKPMNCPGALEIFNSRVRSYKDLPLRLAEFGHCVRNEPSGTLHGIMRVRGFVQDDAHIICTEDQIESEVSKFCRLLLDVYKDFGFDKNLLVKLSTMPEDHVGDLETWQHAEKALAAACKSAGMEYEIQPGEGAFYGPKLEFTLIDALGRQWQCGTIQLDYQLPSAERLNAEYIGADNQKHHPVMLHRAVLGSLERFLGILIENYAGVFPAWLSFEQVAVVPVAPEFNAYAEKVADELKSLGVRANAYTDDSNMKNKIKNISTEHRTPYILVVGEKEQGENSVTCRFRFSSKIPQKTFALKEFEDYVLDKIRTHYNGI
;
A
#
# COMPACT_ATOMS: atom_id res chain seq x y z
N ASN A 1 -32.41 -29.15 -14.33
CA ASN A 1 -33.40 -28.33 -13.62
C ASN A 1 -33.82 -29.08 -12.35
N HIS A 2 -33.11 -28.85 -11.26
CA HIS A 2 -33.32 -29.55 -9.99
C HIS A 2 -33.74 -28.52 -8.93
N ASP A 3 -34.69 -28.90 -8.09
CA ASP A 3 -35.13 -28.08 -6.95
C ASP A 3 -34.13 -28.19 -5.81
N PHE A 4 -33.93 -27.11 -5.07
CA PHE A 4 -33.24 -27.10 -3.79
C PHE A 4 -34.23 -27.27 -2.68
N ILE A 5 -34.18 -28.42 -2.00
CA ILE A 5 -35.09 -28.76 -0.92
C ILE A 5 -34.42 -28.42 0.41
N ARG A 6 -34.89 -27.36 1.07
CA ARG A 6 -34.42 -26.96 2.39
C ARG A 6 -35.17 -27.73 3.47
N LYS A 7 -34.44 -28.27 4.45
CA LYS A 7 -35.00 -28.87 5.66
C LYS A 7 -34.29 -28.35 6.91
N GLU A 8 -35.05 -28.11 7.95
CA GLU A 8 -34.49 -27.87 9.27
C GLU A 8 -34.41 -29.21 10.02
N VAL A 9 -33.27 -29.45 10.63
CA VAL A 9 -32.99 -30.72 11.33
C VAL A 9 -32.45 -30.46 12.72
N SER A 10 -32.69 -31.36 13.65
CA SER A 10 -32.07 -31.32 14.96
C SER A 10 -30.58 -31.69 14.89
N LYS A 11 -29.81 -31.29 15.90
CA LYS A 11 -28.38 -31.63 15.99
C LYS A 11 -28.12 -33.14 15.93
N SER A 12 -28.99 -33.93 16.55
CA SER A 12 -28.93 -35.40 16.52
C SER A 12 -29.22 -35.99 15.13
N GLU A 13 -30.22 -35.45 14.42
CA GLU A 13 -30.52 -35.84 13.04
C GLU A 13 -29.39 -35.45 12.09
N ALA A 14 -28.82 -34.25 12.23
CA ALA A 14 -27.69 -33.81 11.42
C ALA A 14 -26.48 -34.73 11.63
N LEU A 15 -26.15 -35.12 12.86
CA LEU A 15 -25.05 -36.03 13.15
C LEU A 15 -25.26 -37.41 12.54
N GLU A 16 -26.50 -37.92 12.52
CA GLU A 16 -26.82 -39.21 11.87
C GLU A 16 -26.73 -39.09 10.33
N LEU A 17 -27.25 -38.02 9.75
CA LEU A 17 -27.18 -37.78 8.29
C LEU A 17 -25.75 -37.68 7.76
N PHE A 18 -24.82 -37.13 8.54
CA PHE A 18 -23.45 -36.89 8.13
C PHE A 18 -22.40 -37.72 8.87
N LYS A 19 -22.79 -38.85 9.48
CA LYS A 19 -21.94 -39.75 10.31
C LYS A 19 -20.67 -40.25 9.61
N ASP A 20 -20.67 -40.32 8.27
CA ASP A 20 -19.54 -40.76 7.46
C ASP A 20 -18.70 -39.59 6.93
N GLN A 21 -18.96 -38.37 7.41
CA GLN A 21 -18.30 -37.15 6.95
C GLN A 21 -17.63 -36.40 8.14
N PRO A 22 -16.43 -36.81 8.52
CA PRO A 22 -15.80 -36.38 9.79
C PRO A 22 -15.67 -34.87 9.94
N TYR A 23 -15.46 -34.13 8.84
CA TYR A 23 -15.38 -32.68 8.88
C TYR A 23 -16.74 -32.02 9.15
N LYS A 24 -17.83 -32.57 8.61
CA LYS A 24 -19.19 -32.09 8.90
C LYS A 24 -19.61 -32.43 10.30
N GLU A 25 -19.30 -33.64 10.78
CA GLU A 25 -19.54 -33.99 12.16
C GLU A 25 -18.84 -33.02 13.14
N GLU A 26 -17.60 -32.69 12.88
CA GLU A 26 -16.87 -31.73 13.71
C GLU A 26 -17.56 -30.36 13.71
N LEU A 27 -17.96 -29.84 12.55
CA LEU A 27 -18.68 -28.57 12.45
C LEU A 27 -20.00 -28.59 13.20
N ILE A 28 -20.80 -29.67 13.05
CA ILE A 28 -22.09 -29.81 13.74
C ILE A 28 -21.92 -29.86 15.27
N LYS A 29 -20.90 -30.58 15.77
CA LYS A 29 -20.59 -30.67 17.19
C LYS A 29 -20.24 -29.33 17.82
N GLU A 30 -19.59 -28.47 17.07
CA GLU A 30 -19.16 -27.11 17.50
C GLU A 30 -20.27 -26.06 17.45
N LEU A 31 -21.40 -26.32 16.77
CA LEU A 31 -22.52 -25.38 16.75
C LEU A 31 -23.09 -25.18 18.16
N PRO A 32 -23.39 -23.91 18.54
CA PRO A 32 -24.04 -23.61 19.82
C PRO A 32 -25.36 -24.39 20.00
N GLU A 33 -25.74 -24.61 21.24
CA GLU A 33 -27.06 -25.18 21.53
C GLU A 33 -28.18 -24.22 21.12
N GLY A 34 -29.19 -24.74 20.41
CA GLY A 34 -30.32 -23.96 19.92
C GLY A 34 -30.11 -23.28 18.58
N GLU A 35 -28.94 -23.41 17.97
CA GLU A 35 -28.74 -22.92 16.60
C GLU A 35 -29.53 -23.76 15.59
N VAL A 36 -30.22 -23.07 14.65
CA VAL A 36 -31.02 -23.75 13.61
C VAL A 36 -30.08 -24.38 12.60
N ILE A 37 -30.13 -25.70 12.48
CA ILE A 37 -29.31 -26.44 11.51
C ILE A 37 -30.18 -26.73 10.29
N THR A 38 -29.66 -26.37 9.12
CA THR A 38 -30.35 -26.56 7.86
C THR A 38 -29.54 -27.42 6.89
N THR A 39 -30.26 -28.28 6.16
CA THR A 39 -29.72 -29.06 5.05
C THR A 39 -30.42 -28.66 3.75
N TYR A 40 -29.69 -28.83 2.65
CA TYR A 40 -30.20 -28.65 1.31
C TYR A 40 -29.94 -29.92 0.49
N GLU A 41 -30.98 -30.38 -0.17
CA GLU A 41 -30.93 -31.54 -1.06
C GLU A 41 -31.18 -31.09 -2.50
N GLN A 42 -30.38 -31.58 -3.42
CA GLN A 42 -30.51 -31.34 -4.83
C GLN A 42 -30.15 -32.61 -5.61
N ASP A 43 -31.13 -33.19 -6.31
CA ASP A 43 -30.92 -34.38 -7.15
C ASP A 43 -30.19 -35.54 -6.42
N GLY A 44 -30.59 -35.84 -5.18
CA GLY A 44 -29.95 -36.85 -4.36
C GLY A 44 -28.63 -36.44 -3.68
N TYR A 45 -28.14 -35.28 -3.94
CA TYR A 45 -26.99 -34.71 -3.23
C TYR A 45 -27.49 -33.89 -2.03
N LEU A 46 -27.14 -34.34 -0.82
CA LEU A 46 -27.49 -33.67 0.44
C LEU A 46 -26.27 -33.00 1.07
N ASP A 47 -26.41 -31.75 1.46
CA ASP A 47 -25.36 -31.03 2.16
C ASP A 47 -25.87 -30.18 3.32
N LEU A 48 -24.94 -29.88 4.27
CA LEU A 48 -25.13 -28.96 5.37
C LEU A 48 -24.90 -27.53 4.89
N CYS A 49 -25.90 -26.68 4.99
CA CYS A 49 -25.75 -25.29 4.52
C CYS A 49 -26.73 -24.35 5.23
N ARG A 50 -26.30 -23.15 5.57
CA ARG A 50 -27.16 -22.09 6.13
C ARG A 50 -28.11 -21.49 5.10
N GLY A 51 -27.77 -21.58 3.81
CA GLY A 51 -28.47 -20.85 2.76
C GLY A 51 -28.25 -19.33 2.81
N PRO A 52 -29.10 -18.54 2.11
CA PRO A 52 -30.14 -19.02 1.22
C PRO A 52 -29.60 -19.63 -0.08
N HIS A 53 -30.44 -20.41 -0.75
CA HIS A 53 -30.22 -20.90 -2.12
C HIS A 53 -31.32 -20.41 -3.04
N VAL A 54 -31.09 -20.46 -4.35
CA VAL A 54 -32.16 -20.36 -5.36
C VAL A 54 -33.14 -21.51 -5.19
N ALA A 55 -34.39 -21.34 -5.61
CA ALA A 55 -35.38 -22.42 -5.50
C ALA A 55 -35.10 -23.58 -6.48
N ASN A 56 -34.55 -23.26 -7.65
CA ASN A 56 -34.26 -24.26 -8.68
C ASN A 56 -32.99 -23.88 -9.46
N THR A 57 -32.20 -24.87 -9.86
CA THR A 57 -30.96 -24.66 -10.65
C THR A 57 -31.19 -23.95 -11.99
N LYS A 58 -32.43 -23.96 -12.54
CA LYS A 58 -32.77 -23.19 -13.76
C LYS A 58 -32.61 -21.68 -13.60
N GLU A 59 -32.62 -21.18 -12.35
CA GLU A 59 -32.41 -19.76 -12.06
C GLU A 59 -30.94 -19.34 -12.25
N ILE A 60 -30.02 -20.31 -12.27
CA ILE A 60 -28.61 -20.06 -12.50
C ILE A 60 -28.34 -20.16 -14.00
N ASN A 61 -27.98 -19.02 -14.61
CA ASN A 61 -27.59 -19.02 -16.01
C ASN A 61 -26.22 -19.66 -16.16
N GLN A 62 -26.11 -20.74 -16.95
CA GLN A 62 -24.85 -21.47 -17.21
C GLN A 62 -23.76 -20.56 -17.78
N GLN A 63 -24.10 -19.55 -18.56
CA GLN A 63 -23.15 -18.57 -19.13
C GLN A 63 -22.68 -17.55 -18.09
N SER A 64 -23.32 -17.48 -16.91
CA SER A 64 -22.95 -16.59 -15.81
C SER A 64 -22.11 -17.26 -14.74
N PHE A 65 -21.76 -18.54 -14.92
CA PHE A 65 -20.98 -19.34 -13.95
C PHE A 65 -19.65 -19.81 -14.57
N LYS A 66 -18.57 -19.78 -13.78
CA LYS A 66 -17.26 -20.29 -14.22
C LYS A 66 -16.48 -20.88 -13.03
N LEU A 67 -15.92 -22.07 -13.24
CA LEU A 67 -14.89 -22.62 -12.36
C LEU A 67 -13.57 -21.88 -12.62
N MET A 68 -12.91 -21.42 -11.58
CA MET A 68 -11.73 -20.56 -11.67
C MET A 68 -10.43 -21.33 -11.42
N SER A 69 -10.32 -21.97 -10.24
CA SER A 69 -9.09 -22.63 -9.83
C SER A 69 -9.32 -23.69 -8.77
N ILE A 70 -8.28 -24.48 -8.53
CA ILE A 70 -8.20 -25.47 -7.44
C ILE A 70 -6.97 -25.15 -6.61
N ALA A 71 -7.10 -25.20 -5.28
CA ALA A 71 -5.99 -25.02 -4.35
C ALA A 71 -6.08 -25.98 -3.17
N GLY A 72 -4.94 -26.33 -2.56
CA GLY A 72 -4.90 -27.00 -1.27
C GLY A 72 -5.29 -26.03 -0.16
N ALA A 73 -6.03 -26.50 0.84
CA ALA A 73 -6.38 -25.74 2.03
C ALA A 73 -6.37 -26.65 3.25
N TYR A 74 -5.57 -26.32 4.25
CA TYR A 74 -5.59 -27.05 5.51
C TYR A 74 -6.92 -26.86 6.23
N TRP A 75 -7.46 -27.94 6.81
CA TRP A 75 -8.70 -27.87 7.58
C TRP A 75 -8.59 -26.85 8.71
N LYS A 76 -9.53 -25.90 8.75
CA LYS A 76 -9.55 -24.75 9.69
C LYS A 76 -8.28 -23.89 9.68
N GLY A 77 -7.50 -23.93 8.58
CA GLY A 77 -6.27 -23.16 8.46
C GLY A 77 -5.08 -23.69 9.28
N ASP A 78 -5.21 -24.83 9.92
CA ASP A 78 -4.16 -25.42 10.73
C ASP A 78 -3.29 -26.37 9.89
N VAL A 79 -2.01 -26.03 9.71
CA VAL A 79 -1.02 -26.82 8.94
C VAL A 79 -0.78 -28.23 9.49
N LYS A 80 -1.17 -28.50 10.75
CA LYS A 80 -1.09 -29.84 11.38
C LYS A 80 -2.28 -30.71 11.05
N ARG A 81 -3.33 -30.14 10.43
CA ARG A 81 -4.55 -30.86 10.05
C ARG A 81 -4.50 -31.28 8.58
N PRO A 82 -5.41 -32.19 8.15
CA PRO A 82 -5.43 -32.65 6.77
C PRO A 82 -5.60 -31.51 5.76
N MET A 83 -4.90 -31.63 4.64
CA MET A 83 -5.06 -30.75 3.50
C MET A 83 -6.25 -31.22 2.66
N LEU A 84 -7.20 -30.31 2.45
CA LEU A 84 -8.37 -30.51 1.59
C LEU A 84 -8.16 -29.79 0.25
N THR A 85 -8.97 -30.15 -0.73
CA THR A 85 -9.02 -29.47 -2.03
C THR A 85 -10.11 -28.42 -2.00
N ARG A 86 -9.73 -27.16 -2.22
CA ARG A 86 -10.64 -26.02 -2.35
C ARG A 86 -10.85 -25.69 -3.81
N ILE A 87 -12.11 -25.67 -4.25
CA ILE A 87 -12.51 -25.31 -5.61
C ILE A 87 -13.06 -23.88 -5.54
N TYR A 88 -12.50 -22.99 -6.38
CA TYR A 88 -12.97 -21.62 -6.54
C TYR A 88 -13.84 -21.52 -7.77
N ALA A 89 -14.96 -20.85 -7.65
CA ALA A 89 -15.89 -20.57 -8.73
C ALA A 89 -16.47 -19.17 -8.56
N VAL A 90 -16.96 -18.60 -9.65
CA VAL A 90 -17.69 -17.32 -9.66
C VAL A 90 -19.03 -17.51 -10.36
N CYS A 91 -20.04 -16.78 -9.88
CA CYS A 91 -21.38 -16.77 -10.45
C CYS A 91 -21.92 -15.34 -10.42
N PHE A 92 -22.53 -14.89 -11.51
CA PHE A 92 -23.13 -13.58 -11.67
C PHE A 92 -24.59 -13.70 -12.12
N TYR A 93 -25.38 -12.64 -11.94
CA TYR A 93 -26.76 -12.62 -12.43
C TYR A 93 -26.84 -12.58 -13.96
N LYS A 94 -25.87 -11.93 -14.62
CA LYS A 94 -25.85 -11.75 -16.08
C LYS A 94 -24.53 -12.26 -16.67
N PRO A 95 -24.57 -12.86 -17.88
CA PRO A 95 -23.36 -13.31 -18.59
C PRO A 95 -22.35 -12.18 -18.86
N ASN A 96 -22.82 -10.96 -19.12
CA ASN A 96 -21.93 -9.82 -19.35
C ASN A 96 -21.14 -9.46 -18.09
N ASP A 97 -21.74 -9.53 -16.90
CA ASP A 97 -21.06 -9.24 -15.64
C ASP A 97 -19.91 -10.25 -15.41
N LEU A 98 -20.11 -11.53 -15.75
CA LEU A 98 -19.05 -12.54 -15.74
C LEU A 98 -17.94 -12.22 -16.74
N LYS A 99 -18.31 -11.83 -17.97
CA LYS A 99 -17.33 -11.46 -18.99
C LYS A 99 -16.49 -10.26 -18.56
N ASP A 100 -17.13 -9.23 -18.01
CA ASP A 100 -16.45 -8.04 -17.52
C ASP A 100 -15.51 -8.38 -16.35
N TYR A 101 -15.95 -9.23 -15.42
CA TYR A 101 -15.13 -9.73 -14.34
C TYR A 101 -13.90 -10.53 -14.82
N ILE A 102 -14.07 -11.42 -15.79
CA ILE A 102 -12.94 -12.18 -16.37
C ILE A 102 -11.96 -11.23 -17.07
N THR A 103 -12.48 -10.27 -17.86
CA THR A 103 -11.64 -9.26 -18.51
C THR A 103 -10.85 -8.44 -17.47
N MET A 104 -11.49 -8.06 -16.36
CA MET A 104 -10.82 -7.37 -15.26
C MET A 104 -9.69 -8.22 -14.64
N LEU A 105 -9.92 -9.53 -14.44
CA LEU A 105 -8.89 -10.43 -13.91
C LEU A 105 -7.71 -10.59 -14.88
N GLU A 106 -7.98 -10.70 -16.18
CA GLU A 106 -6.93 -10.79 -17.21
C GLU A 106 -6.11 -9.49 -17.27
N GLU A 107 -6.75 -8.33 -17.16
CA GLU A 107 -6.05 -7.05 -17.07
C GLU A 107 -5.27 -6.92 -15.76
N ALA A 108 -5.80 -7.40 -14.64
CA ALA A 108 -5.08 -7.42 -13.36
C ALA A 108 -3.82 -8.32 -13.44
N ASP A 109 -3.92 -9.49 -14.08
CA ASP A 109 -2.79 -10.41 -14.27
C ASP A 109 -1.67 -9.82 -15.14
N LYS A 110 -2.04 -9.07 -16.19
CA LYS A 110 -1.07 -8.34 -17.04
C LYS A 110 -0.35 -7.21 -16.30
N ARG A 111 -0.99 -6.66 -15.26
CA ARG A 111 -0.47 -5.55 -14.45
C ARG A 111 0.21 -6.00 -13.17
N ASP A 112 0.20 -7.30 -12.86
CA ASP A 112 0.75 -7.85 -11.62
C ASP A 112 2.18 -7.34 -11.39
N HIS A 113 2.37 -6.63 -10.26
CA HIS A 113 3.65 -6.02 -9.91
C HIS A 113 4.80 -7.04 -9.80
N ARG A 114 4.51 -8.31 -9.48
CA ARG A 114 5.51 -9.38 -9.41
C ARG A 114 6.05 -9.72 -10.79
N LYS A 115 5.18 -9.74 -11.82
CA LYS A 115 5.56 -9.97 -13.22
C LYS A 115 6.27 -8.76 -13.80
N LEU A 116 5.66 -7.59 -13.65
CA LEU A 116 6.23 -6.34 -14.15
C LEU A 116 7.54 -5.96 -13.44
N GLY A 117 7.66 -6.25 -12.14
CA GLY A 117 8.88 -6.02 -11.39
C GLY A 117 10.07 -6.79 -11.93
N VAL A 118 9.88 -8.07 -12.28
CA VAL A 118 10.92 -8.89 -12.94
C VAL A 118 11.16 -8.41 -14.37
N GLN A 119 10.10 -8.15 -15.15
CA GLN A 119 10.23 -7.71 -16.54
C GLN A 119 10.99 -6.38 -16.69
N LEU A 120 10.79 -5.45 -15.76
CA LEU A 120 11.42 -4.13 -15.75
C LEU A 120 12.72 -4.09 -14.93
N ASP A 121 13.16 -5.24 -14.41
CA ASP A 121 14.34 -5.36 -13.56
C ASP A 121 14.31 -4.42 -12.33
N LEU A 122 13.16 -4.40 -11.63
CA LEU A 122 12.96 -3.53 -10.47
C LEU A 122 13.41 -4.18 -9.16
N PHE A 123 13.09 -5.45 -8.98
CA PHE A 123 13.37 -6.22 -7.75
C PHE A 123 13.21 -7.71 -7.97
N HIS A 124 13.71 -8.49 -7.03
CA HIS A 124 13.33 -9.89 -6.88
C HIS A 124 13.00 -10.24 -5.42
N LEU A 125 12.29 -11.35 -5.24
CA LEU A 125 11.93 -11.93 -3.95
C LEU A 125 12.58 -13.31 -3.86
N ASP A 126 13.24 -13.59 -2.72
CA ASP A 126 13.84 -14.90 -2.48
C ASP A 126 12.87 -15.77 -1.66
N PRO A 127 12.55 -17.00 -2.11
CA PRO A 127 11.75 -17.94 -1.35
C PRO A 127 12.37 -18.34 0.01
N GLU A 128 13.70 -18.28 0.14
CA GLU A 128 14.40 -18.58 1.40
C GLU A 128 14.35 -17.41 2.40
N ASP A 129 14.09 -16.18 1.91
CA ASP A 129 13.91 -14.99 2.76
C ASP A 129 12.54 -14.33 2.52
N PRO A 130 11.44 -15.01 2.91
CA PRO A 130 10.09 -14.59 2.58
C PRO A 130 9.72 -13.26 3.24
N GLY A 131 9.23 -12.34 2.43
CA GLY A 131 8.78 -11.02 2.89
C GLY A 131 9.90 -9.97 2.97
N GLN A 132 11.07 -10.25 2.39
CA GLN A 132 12.12 -9.29 2.13
C GLN A 132 12.25 -9.01 0.64
N ILE A 133 12.73 -7.84 0.27
CA ILE A 133 12.82 -7.39 -1.12
C ILE A 133 14.27 -7.07 -1.46
N PHE A 134 14.77 -7.65 -2.54
CA PHE A 134 16.05 -7.28 -3.12
C PHE A 134 15.80 -6.28 -4.24
N TRP A 135 16.06 -5.00 -3.97
CA TRP A 135 15.89 -3.93 -4.94
C TRP A 135 17.04 -3.89 -5.94
N HIS A 136 16.69 -3.93 -7.24
CA HIS A 136 17.64 -3.72 -8.33
C HIS A 136 17.83 -2.23 -8.60
N PRO A 137 18.87 -1.83 -9.37
CA PRO A 137 19.14 -0.42 -9.62
C PRO A 137 17.94 0.38 -10.16
N ASN A 138 17.14 -0.22 -11.06
CA ASN A 138 15.95 0.42 -11.62
C ASN A 138 14.89 0.67 -10.54
N GLY A 139 14.57 -0.37 -9.78
CA GLY A 139 13.58 -0.27 -8.69
C GLY A 139 14.04 0.64 -7.55
N TRP A 140 15.32 0.56 -7.19
CA TRP A 140 15.89 1.43 -6.17
C TRP A 140 15.87 2.91 -6.58
N THR A 141 16.13 3.20 -7.85
CA THR A 141 16.00 4.56 -8.40
C THR A 141 14.58 5.10 -8.22
N MET A 142 13.56 4.29 -8.53
CA MET A 142 12.15 4.68 -8.32
C MET A 142 11.83 4.86 -6.85
N TYR A 143 12.33 3.95 -5.99
CA TYR A 143 12.14 3.99 -4.54
C TYR A 143 12.68 5.30 -3.94
N VAL A 144 13.93 5.63 -4.25
CA VAL A 144 14.56 6.88 -3.78
C VAL A 144 13.84 8.11 -4.34
N THR A 145 13.43 8.08 -5.62
CA THR A 145 12.65 9.17 -6.24
C THR A 145 11.34 9.42 -5.49
N LEU A 146 10.62 8.35 -5.13
CA LEU A 146 9.39 8.46 -4.35
C LEU A 146 9.65 9.00 -2.93
N GLN A 147 10.71 8.52 -2.29
CA GLN A 147 11.12 8.98 -0.96
C GLN A 147 11.51 10.46 -0.97
N ASP A 148 12.29 10.91 -1.97
CA ASP A 148 12.70 12.30 -2.09
C ASP A 148 11.52 13.23 -2.41
N TYR A 149 10.58 12.78 -3.24
CA TYR A 149 9.31 13.47 -3.47
C TYR A 149 8.57 13.71 -2.16
N MET A 150 8.38 12.66 -1.34
CA MET A 150 7.73 12.81 -0.04
C MET A 150 8.53 13.68 0.93
N ARG A 151 9.85 13.58 0.92
CA ARG A 151 10.75 14.43 1.73
C ARG A 151 10.58 15.91 1.41
N GLU A 152 10.41 16.25 0.14
CA GLU A 152 10.12 17.62 -0.30
C GLU A 152 8.75 18.09 0.22
N LYS A 153 7.70 17.29 0.08
CA LYS A 153 6.34 17.59 0.53
C LYS A 153 6.28 17.81 2.04
N ILE A 154 6.81 16.90 2.84
CA ILE A 154 6.78 17.01 4.31
C ILE A 154 7.63 18.18 4.83
N ARG A 155 8.77 18.48 4.19
CA ARG A 155 9.59 19.63 4.56
C ARG A 155 8.85 20.95 4.34
N LYS A 156 8.15 21.10 3.20
CA LYS A 156 7.30 22.27 2.92
C LYS A 156 6.18 22.44 3.96
N ASP A 157 5.68 21.33 4.50
CA ASP A 157 4.60 21.30 5.49
C ASP A 157 5.10 21.44 6.95
N GLY A 158 6.41 21.71 7.13
CA GLY A 158 7.04 22.02 8.41
C GLY A 158 7.35 20.80 9.28
N TYR A 159 7.48 19.60 8.68
CA TYR A 159 7.97 18.42 9.40
C TYR A 159 9.50 18.42 9.49
N MET A 160 10.00 17.94 10.63
CA MET A 160 11.43 17.67 10.85
C MET A 160 11.68 16.18 10.71
N GLU A 161 12.60 15.83 9.80
CA GLU A 161 12.99 14.44 9.58
C GLU A 161 13.91 13.97 10.71
N VAL A 162 13.59 12.80 11.26
CA VAL A 162 14.36 12.12 12.31
C VAL A 162 14.66 10.69 11.92
N ASN A 163 15.54 10.02 12.68
CA ASN A 163 15.82 8.61 12.51
C ASN A 163 16.00 7.96 13.90
N THR A 164 15.19 6.96 14.21
CA THR A 164 15.23 6.24 15.47
C THR A 164 15.91 4.87 15.33
N PRO A 165 16.49 4.30 16.41
CA PRO A 165 17.18 3.03 16.34
C PRO A 165 16.29 1.89 15.82
N ALA A 166 16.87 1.01 15.00
CA ALA A 166 16.16 -0.17 14.48
C ALA A 166 15.90 -1.23 15.55
N ILE A 167 16.79 -1.33 16.55
CA ILE A 167 16.71 -2.31 17.64
C ILE A 167 16.56 -1.54 18.94
N MET A 168 15.52 -1.84 19.70
CA MET A 168 15.22 -1.16 20.96
C MET A 168 14.95 -2.16 22.08
N PRO A 169 15.22 -1.79 23.36
CA PRO A 169 15.09 -2.71 24.47
C PRO A 169 13.63 -3.06 24.77
N ARG A 170 13.40 -4.29 25.23
CA ARG A 170 12.08 -4.80 25.64
C ARG A 170 11.35 -3.84 26.58
N SER A 171 12.06 -3.21 27.52
CA SER A 171 11.46 -2.29 28.48
C SER A 171 10.74 -1.10 27.83
N LEU A 172 11.19 -0.62 26.67
CA LEU A 172 10.49 0.42 25.93
C LEU A 172 9.18 -0.09 25.35
N TRP A 173 9.18 -1.32 24.81
CA TRP A 173 8.01 -1.97 24.25
C TRP A 173 6.98 -2.34 25.32
N GLU A 174 7.42 -2.67 26.53
CA GLU A 174 6.55 -2.90 27.70
C GLU A 174 5.87 -1.60 28.14
N ARG A 175 6.66 -0.53 28.33
CA ARG A 175 6.11 0.80 28.72
C ARG A 175 5.09 1.31 27.70
N SER A 176 5.39 1.19 26.42
CA SER A 176 4.47 1.64 25.36
C SER A 176 3.26 0.72 25.13
N GLY A 177 3.19 -0.45 25.79
CA GLY A 177 2.10 -1.41 25.64
C GLY A 177 2.23 -2.36 24.44
N HIS A 178 3.15 -2.11 23.51
CA HIS A 178 3.32 -2.94 22.32
C HIS A 178 3.69 -4.39 22.66
N TRP A 179 4.45 -4.62 23.74
CA TRP A 179 4.82 -5.96 24.15
C TRP A 179 3.62 -6.84 24.51
N GLY A 180 2.57 -6.27 25.14
CA GLY A 180 1.35 -6.98 25.51
C GLY A 180 0.44 -7.27 24.32
N HIS A 181 0.23 -6.29 23.46
CA HIS A 181 -0.79 -6.35 22.39
C HIS A 181 -0.21 -6.76 21.02
N TYR A 182 1.10 -6.66 20.81
CA TYR A 182 1.71 -6.82 19.48
C TYR A 182 2.90 -7.79 19.43
N GLN A 183 3.26 -8.46 20.53
CA GLN A 183 4.45 -9.32 20.64
C GLN A 183 4.52 -10.41 19.56
N LYS A 184 3.39 -11.01 19.20
CA LYS A 184 3.32 -12.08 18.17
C LYS A 184 3.84 -11.63 16.80
N ASN A 185 3.77 -10.34 16.54
CA ASN A 185 4.19 -9.71 15.29
C ASN A 185 5.60 -9.09 15.39
N MET A 186 6.35 -9.32 16.47
CA MET A 186 7.67 -8.74 16.68
C MET A 186 8.77 -9.78 16.47
N PHE A 187 9.85 -9.38 15.81
CA PHE A 187 11.10 -10.11 15.84
C PHE A 187 11.90 -9.74 17.10
N VAL A 188 12.17 -10.74 17.93
CA VAL A 188 12.85 -10.56 19.22
C VAL A 188 14.23 -11.18 19.15
N THR A 189 15.20 -10.52 19.77
CA THR A 189 16.60 -10.99 19.87
C THR A 189 17.13 -10.80 21.28
N GLU A 190 18.16 -11.54 21.63
CA GLU A 190 18.85 -11.41 22.90
C GLU A 190 20.31 -11.05 22.68
N SER A 191 20.81 -10.09 23.45
CA SER A 191 22.23 -9.73 23.50
C SER A 191 22.60 -9.37 24.94
N GLU A 192 23.76 -9.85 25.42
CA GLU A 192 24.29 -9.56 26.78
C GLU A 192 23.25 -9.82 27.89
N LYS A 193 22.49 -10.91 27.77
CA LYS A 193 21.39 -11.30 28.69
C LYS A 193 20.25 -10.27 28.76
N ARG A 194 20.09 -9.45 27.76
CA ARG A 194 19.01 -8.46 27.63
C ARG A 194 18.19 -8.74 26.37
N MET A 195 16.87 -8.61 26.51
CA MET A 195 15.94 -8.78 25.40
C MET A 195 15.76 -7.46 24.64
N PHE A 196 15.78 -7.56 23.32
CA PHE A 196 15.53 -6.48 22.39
C PHE A 196 14.50 -6.92 21.35
N ALA A 197 13.89 -5.96 20.68
CA ALA A 197 13.10 -6.24 19.49
C ALA A 197 13.52 -5.32 18.35
N ILE A 198 13.42 -5.83 17.12
CA ILE A 198 13.47 -5.02 15.92
C ILE A 198 12.16 -4.22 15.87
N LYS A 199 12.23 -2.91 15.64
CA LYS A 199 11.06 -2.05 15.73
C LYS A 199 9.97 -2.43 14.72
N PRO A 200 8.74 -2.75 15.18
CA PRO A 200 7.60 -2.95 14.30
C PRO A 200 6.88 -1.63 13.97
N MET A 201 7.15 -0.58 14.74
CA MET A 201 6.57 0.77 14.65
C MET A 201 7.59 1.81 15.12
N ASN A 202 7.40 3.08 14.72
CA ASN A 202 8.31 4.18 15.04
C ASN A 202 7.86 5.02 16.25
N CYS A 203 6.60 4.91 16.67
CA CYS A 203 5.98 5.78 17.68
C CYS A 203 6.71 5.88 19.02
N PRO A 204 7.21 4.81 19.66
CA PRO A 204 7.95 4.95 20.90
C PRO A 204 9.26 5.73 20.72
N GLY A 205 9.93 5.57 19.57
CA GLY A 205 11.14 6.31 19.24
C GLY A 205 10.91 7.82 19.11
N ALA A 206 9.80 8.22 18.51
CA ALA A 206 9.42 9.62 18.40
C ALA A 206 9.19 10.27 19.79
N LEU A 207 8.56 9.54 20.71
CA LEU A 207 8.36 10.01 22.08
C LEU A 207 9.67 10.03 22.90
N GLU A 208 10.60 9.10 22.68
CA GLU A 208 11.94 9.18 23.29
C GLU A 208 12.69 10.44 22.82
N ILE A 209 12.56 10.85 21.54
CA ILE A 209 13.11 12.13 21.05
C ILE A 209 12.39 13.32 21.71
N PHE A 210 11.07 13.28 21.83
CA PHE A 210 10.31 14.33 22.52
C PHE A 210 10.78 14.49 23.97
N ASN A 211 10.92 13.40 24.70
CA ASN A 211 11.31 13.34 26.12
C ASN A 211 12.80 13.66 26.36
N SER A 212 13.63 13.74 25.32
CA SER A 212 15.08 13.98 25.46
C SER A 212 15.44 15.34 26.06
N ARG A 213 14.47 16.28 26.12
CA ARG A 213 14.63 17.60 26.73
C ARG A 213 13.30 18.13 27.23
N VAL A 214 13.32 19.12 28.12
CA VAL A 214 12.12 19.84 28.58
C VAL A 214 11.48 20.56 27.39
N ARG A 215 10.18 20.41 27.25
CA ARG A 215 9.36 21.07 26.21
C ARG A 215 8.41 22.08 26.85
N SER A 216 8.05 23.10 26.09
CA SER A 216 7.00 24.03 26.45
C SER A 216 5.87 24.02 25.42
N TYR A 217 4.71 24.58 25.76
CA TYR A 217 3.59 24.75 24.84
C TYR A 217 3.97 25.51 23.55
N LYS A 218 5.05 26.32 23.58
CA LYS A 218 5.55 27.06 22.42
C LYS A 218 6.30 26.17 21.41
N ASP A 219 6.72 24.98 21.86
CA ASP A 219 7.37 23.99 20.98
C ASP A 219 6.34 23.14 20.22
N LEU A 220 5.04 23.29 20.55
CA LEU A 220 3.94 22.51 19.96
C LEU A 220 3.16 23.34 18.92
N PRO A 221 2.68 22.73 17.83
CA PRO A 221 2.81 21.31 17.50
C PRO A 221 4.22 20.96 17.03
N LEU A 222 4.77 19.84 17.53
CA LEU A 222 6.04 19.29 17.11
C LEU A 222 5.78 18.16 16.09
N ARG A 223 6.23 18.31 14.84
CA ARG A 223 6.00 17.35 13.76
C ARG A 223 7.30 16.62 13.44
N LEU A 224 7.42 15.37 13.84
CA LEU A 224 8.58 14.49 13.61
C LEU A 224 8.23 13.48 12.53
N ALA A 225 8.94 13.50 11.40
CA ALA A 225 8.77 12.56 10.30
C ALA A 225 9.94 11.59 10.23
N GLU A 226 9.66 10.34 9.91
CA GLU A 226 10.69 9.30 9.79
C GLU A 226 10.36 8.35 8.63
N PHE A 227 11.30 8.18 7.69
CA PHE A 227 11.28 7.04 6.78
C PHE A 227 11.81 5.82 7.54
N GLY A 228 11.01 5.35 8.51
CA GLY A 228 11.42 4.34 9.46
C GLY A 228 11.30 2.94 8.89
N HIS A 229 12.43 2.21 8.83
CA HIS A 229 12.42 0.81 8.46
C HIS A 229 11.86 -0.02 9.62
N CYS A 230 10.69 -0.59 9.40
CA CYS A 230 9.96 -1.44 10.35
C CYS A 230 10.00 -2.90 9.88
N VAL A 231 10.01 -3.83 10.86
CA VAL A 231 9.98 -5.27 10.56
C VAL A 231 8.87 -5.93 11.38
N ARG A 232 7.95 -6.62 10.69
CA ARG A 232 6.82 -7.32 11.30
C ARG A 232 6.85 -8.79 10.95
N ASN A 233 6.63 -9.65 11.94
CA ASN A 233 6.58 -11.11 11.75
C ASN A 233 5.24 -11.53 11.13
N GLU A 234 4.99 -11.12 9.89
CA GLU A 234 3.80 -11.51 9.12
C GLU A 234 3.85 -13.01 8.80
N PRO A 235 2.73 -13.74 8.94
CA PRO A 235 2.66 -15.15 8.53
C PRO A 235 2.95 -15.31 7.03
N SER A 236 3.73 -16.33 6.66
CA SER A 236 4.14 -16.55 5.26
C SER A 236 2.96 -16.63 4.27
N GLY A 237 1.83 -17.21 4.67
CA GLY A 237 0.63 -17.32 3.85
C GLY A 237 -0.11 -16.00 3.59
N THR A 238 0.27 -14.91 4.26
CA THR A 238 -0.33 -13.58 4.06
C THR A 238 0.53 -12.66 3.19
N LEU A 239 1.76 -13.07 2.89
CA LEU A 239 2.69 -12.27 2.09
C LEU A 239 2.22 -12.19 0.64
N HIS A 240 2.42 -11.01 0.01
CA HIS A 240 1.98 -10.77 -1.37
C HIS A 240 2.91 -9.81 -2.11
N GLY A 241 3.88 -10.37 -2.83
CA GLY A 241 4.87 -9.59 -3.58
C GLY A 241 5.51 -8.51 -2.70
N ILE A 242 5.56 -7.28 -3.21
CA ILE A 242 6.02 -6.11 -2.44
C ILE A 242 4.88 -5.36 -1.71
N MET A 243 3.62 -5.79 -1.89
CA MET A 243 2.46 -5.14 -1.26
C MET A 243 2.21 -5.57 0.18
N ARG A 244 2.66 -6.77 0.57
CA ARG A 244 2.63 -7.24 1.95
C ARG A 244 3.89 -8.02 2.25
N VAL A 245 4.79 -7.40 2.98
CA VAL A 245 6.15 -7.84 3.28
C VAL A 245 6.40 -7.84 4.79
N ARG A 246 7.53 -8.37 5.21
CA ARG A 246 7.99 -8.32 6.61
C ARG A 246 8.83 -7.09 6.91
N GLY A 247 9.75 -6.75 6.01
CA GLY A 247 10.58 -5.55 6.11
C GLY A 247 10.09 -4.45 5.16
N PHE A 248 9.79 -3.27 5.68
CA PHE A 248 9.25 -2.16 4.90
C PHE A 248 9.59 -0.81 5.53
N VAL A 249 9.54 0.25 4.72
CA VAL A 249 9.72 1.63 5.16
C VAL A 249 8.39 2.37 5.07
N GLN A 250 8.00 3.04 6.17
CA GLN A 250 6.83 3.92 6.17
C GLN A 250 7.24 5.38 6.00
N ASP A 251 6.42 6.16 5.31
CA ASP A 251 6.46 7.64 5.35
C ASP A 251 5.79 8.15 6.62
N ASP A 252 6.24 7.65 7.75
CA ASP A 252 5.64 7.83 9.06
C ASP A 252 5.92 9.21 9.64
N ALA A 253 4.98 9.75 10.39
CA ALA A 253 5.25 10.90 11.23
C ALA A 253 4.34 10.95 12.46
N HIS A 254 4.86 11.62 13.49
CA HIS A 254 4.20 11.82 14.76
C HIS A 254 4.08 13.32 15.02
N ILE A 255 2.84 13.79 15.14
CA ILE A 255 2.53 15.18 15.50
C ILE A 255 2.19 15.19 16.97
N ILE A 256 3.07 15.78 17.77
CA ILE A 256 2.86 15.92 19.21
C ILE A 256 2.30 17.32 19.42
N CYS A 257 1.08 17.42 19.93
CA CYS A 257 0.33 18.67 19.97
C CYS A 257 -0.52 18.80 21.24
N THR A 258 -1.08 19.97 21.44
CA THR A 258 -2.13 20.19 22.45
C THR A 258 -3.49 19.79 21.86
N GLU A 259 -4.48 19.58 22.72
CA GLU A 259 -5.82 19.14 22.32
C GLU A 259 -6.51 20.13 21.36
N ASP A 260 -6.38 21.42 21.62
CA ASP A 260 -6.92 22.50 20.78
C ASP A 260 -6.27 22.58 19.38
N GLN A 261 -5.11 21.95 19.19
CA GLN A 261 -4.42 21.91 17.90
C GLN A 261 -4.85 20.71 17.01
N ILE A 262 -5.58 19.72 17.53
CA ILE A 262 -5.94 18.49 16.82
C ILE A 262 -6.64 18.81 15.50
N GLU A 263 -7.71 19.59 15.52
CA GLU A 263 -8.51 19.89 14.32
C GLU A 263 -7.66 20.54 13.23
N SER A 264 -6.81 21.50 13.59
CA SER A 264 -5.95 22.20 12.64
C SER A 264 -4.89 21.28 12.04
N GLU A 265 -4.29 20.38 12.83
CA GLU A 265 -3.26 19.45 12.36
C GLU A 265 -3.83 18.33 11.49
N VAL A 266 -5.00 17.77 11.84
CA VAL A 266 -5.70 16.80 11.01
C VAL A 266 -6.12 17.43 9.67
N SER A 267 -6.64 18.66 9.67
CA SER A 267 -7.00 19.38 8.45
C SER A 267 -5.79 19.66 7.54
N LYS A 268 -4.63 19.99 8.12
CA LYS A 268 -3.37 20.15 7.35
C LYS A 268 -2.93 18.83 6.72
N PHE A 269 -2.97 17.77 7.51
CA PHE A 269 -2.65 16.42 7.00
C PHE A 269 -3.56 16.02 5.85
N CYS A 270 -4.87 16.22 5.95
CA CYS A 270 -5.81 15.91 4.88
C CYS A 270 -5.50 16.68 3.58
N ARG A 271 -5.12 17.96 3.68
CA ARG A 271 -4.70 18.74 2.50
C ARG A 271 -3.40 18.20 1.89
N LEU A 272 -2.40 17.88 2.71
CA LEU A 272 -1.16 17.27 2.24
C LEU A 272 -1.44 15.94 1.51
N LEU A 273 -2.28 15.09 2.10
CA LEU A 273 -2.64 13.80 1.52
C LEU A 273 -3.34 13.96 0.17
N LEU A 274 -4.31 14.86 0.06
CA LEU A 274 -5.03 15.13 -1.19
C LEU A 274 -4.10 15.69 -2.28
N ASP A 275 -3.17 16.58 -1.90
CA ASP A 275 -2.19 17.12 -2.84
C ASP A 275 -1.27 16.02 -3.38
N VAL A 276 -0.76 15.16 -2.50
CA VAL A 276 0.05 14.00 -2.89
C VAL A 276 -0.74 13.04 -3.79
N TYR A 277 -1.96 12.67 -3.41
CA TYR A 277 -2.74 11.73 -4.20
C TYR A 277 -3.13 12.28 -5.57
N LYS A 278 -3.34 13.58 -5.68
CA LYS A 278 -3.54 14.27 -6.95
C LYS A 278 -2.31 14.14 -7.87
N ASP A 279 -1.10 14.31 -7.33
CA ASP A 279 0.14 14.17 -8.10
C ASP A 279 0.31 12.75 -8.68
N PHE A 280 -0.30 11.73 -8.05
CA PHE A 280 -0.32 10.35 -8.56
C PHE A 280 -1.60 9.99 -9.35
N GLY A 281 -2.55 10.93 -9.49
CA GLY A 281 -3.80 10.71 -10.24
C GLY A 281 -4.88 9.93 -9.47
N PHE A 282 -4.81 9.89 -8.13
CA PHE A 282 -5.77 9.20 -7.27
C PHE A 282 -6.82 10.13 -6.62
N ASP A 283 -6.83 11.42 -6.96
CA ASP A 283 -7.67 12.44 -6.32
C ASP A 283 -9.19 12.21 -6.46
N LYS A 284 -9.62 11.47 -7.50
CA LYS A 284 -11.04 11.23 -7.80
C LYS A 284 -11.61 9.96 -7.19
N ASN A 285 -10.77 9.09 -6.67
CA ASN A 285 -11.13 7.74 -6.27
C ASN A 285 -10.62 7.44 -4.85
N LEU A 286 -11.07 8.23 -3.88
CA LEU A 286 -10.67 8.13 -2.49
C LEU A 286 -11.88 7.77 -1.61
N LEU A 287 -11.75 6.72 -0.80
CA LEU A 287 -12.68 6.38 0.26
C LEU A 287 -12.07 6.73 1.61
N VAL A 288 -12.81 7.41 2.47
CA VAL A 288 -12.39 7.75 3.83
C VAL A 288 -13.23 6.95 4.81
N LYS A 289 -12.58 6.29 5.78
CA LYS A 289 -13.24 5.52 6.81
C LYS A 289 -12.79 5.98 8.20
N LEU A 290 -13.73 6.09 9.12
CA LEU A 290 -13.45 6.31 10.55
C LEU A 290 -13.54 4.97 11.26
N SER A 291 -12.40 4.42 11.65
CA SER A 291 -12.27 3.17 12.39
C SER A 291 -12.33 3.44 13.88
N THR A 292 -13.32 2.84 14.55
CA THR A 292 -13.65 3.07 15.95
C THR A 292 -13.03 2.04 16.88
N MET A 293 -13.30 2.14 18.17
CA MET A 293 -12.73 1.33 19.25
C MET A 293 -12.82 -0.18 18.98
N PRO A 294 -11.68 -0.90 18.98
CA PRO A 294 -11.66 -2.37 18.88
C PRO A 294 -11.95 -3.03 20.23
N GLU A 295 -12.19 -4.36 20.21
CA GLU A 295 -12.40 -5.15 21.43
C GLU A 295 -11.14 -5.14 22.32
N ASP A 296 -9.96 -5.39 21.74
CA ASP A 296 -8.66 -5.29 22.44
C ASP A 296 -8.11 -3.87 22.34
N HIS A 297 -8.25 -3.08 23.40
CA HIS A 297 -7.84 -1.67 23.46
C HIS A 297 -7.30 -1.27 24.83
N VAL A 298 -6.63 -0.12 24.88
CA VAL A 298 -6.21 0.56 26.11
C VAL A 298 -6.99 1.87 26.26
N GLY A 299 -7.12 2.33 27.51
CA GLY A 299 -7.87 3.55 27.87
C GLY A 299 -9.36 3.27 28.13
N ASP A 300 -10.03 4.28 28.63
CA ASP A 300 -11.45 4.22 28.98
C ASP A 300 -12.36 4.63 27.80
N LEU A 301 -13.63 4.26 27.90
CA LEU A 301 -14.63 4.52 26.87
C LEU A 301 -14.85 6.02 26.60
N GLU A 302 -14.75 6.86 27.63
CA GLU A 302 -14.98 8.31 27.50
C GLU A 302 -13.89 8.95 26.64
N THR A 303 -12.62 8.61 26.90
CA THR A 303 -11.47 9.04 26.10
C THR A 303 -11.60 8.59 24.65
N TRP A 304 -12.04 7.35 24.40
CA TRP A 304 -12.27 6.84 23.05
C TRP A 304 -13.36 7.61 22.30
N GLN A 305 -14.51 7.82 22.94
CA GLN A 305 -15.62 8.58 22.35
C GLN A 305 -15.24 10.03 22.06
N HIS A 306 -14.41 10.63 22.92
CA HIS A 306 -13.89 11.97 22.72
C HIS A 306 -12.98 12.02 21.48
N ALA A 307 -12.03 11.09 21.38
CA ALA A 307 -11.12 10.99 20.26
C ALA A 307 -11.84 10.73 18.92
N GLU A 308 -12.82 9.84 18.89
CA GLU A 308 -13.66 9.56 17.71
C GLU A 308 -14.41 10.82 17.25
N LYS A 309 -15.02 11.57 18.17
CA LYS A 309 -15.70 12.83 17.87
C LYS A 309 -14.74 13.88 17.33
N ALA A 310 -13.54 13.99 17.90
CA ALA A 310 -12.52 14.94 17.45
C ALA A 310 -12.06 14.64 16.01
N LEU A 311 -11.76 13.37 15.69
CA LEU A 311 -11.42 12.96 14.33
C LEU A 311 -12.57 13.17 13.33
N ALA A 312 -13.80 12.84 13.73
CA ALA A 312 -14.99 13.05 12.92
C ALA A 312 -15.21 14.54 12.59
N ALA A 313 -15.06 15.42 13.58
CA ALA A 313 -15.17 16.86 13.40
C ALA A 313 -14.07 17.40 12.48
N ALA A 314 -12.82 16.98 12.69
CA ALA A 314 -11.69 17.39 11.87
C ALA A 314 -11.81 16.94 10.40
N CYS A 315 -12.30 15.71 10.17
CA CYS A 315 -12.57 15.19 8.82
C CYS A 315 -13.62 16.06 8.09
N LYS A 316 -14.72 16.38 8.76
CA LYS A 316 -15.76 17.27 8.22
C LYS A 316 -15.24 18.69 7.95
N SER A 317 -14.45 19.25 8.88
CA SER A 317 -13.80 20.56 8.68
C SER A 317 -12.85 20.58 7.48
N ALA A 318 -12.24 19.43 7.16
CA ALA A 318 -11.44 19.26 5.95
C ALA A 318 -12.28 19.08 4.66
N GLY A 319 -13.61 19.08 4.77
CA GLY A 319 -14.52 18.93 3.63
C GLY A 319 -14.65 17.51 3.12
N MET A 320 -14.30 16.51 3.94
CA MET A 320 -14.34 15.08 3.57
C MET A 320 -15.54 14.39 4.23
N GLU A 321 -16.18 13.53 3.44
CA GLU A 321 -17.17 12.57 3.94
C GLU A 321 -16.46 11.27 4.33
N TYR A 322 -17.00 10.55 5.31
CA TYR A 322 -16.43 9.28 5.76
C TYR A 322 -17.52 8.27 6.10
N GLU A 323 -17.15 6.99 6.01
CA GLU A 323 -17.94 5.86 6.48
C GLU A 323 -17.40 5.40 7.84
N ILE A 324 -18.28 4.96 8.75
CA ILE A 324 -17.88 4.37 10.03
C ILE A 324 -17.51 2.91 9.82
N GLN A 325 -16.34 2.51 10.31
CA GLN A 325 -15.86 1.14 10.33
C GLN A 325 -15.69 0.67 11.80
N PRO A 326 -16.70 0.00 12.37
CA PRO A 326 -16.69 -0.35 13.77
C PRO A 326 -15.61 -1.38 14.13
N GLY A 327 -14.90 -1.15 15.23
CA GLY A 327 -13.97 -2.13 15.79
C GLY A 327 -12.60 -2.23 15.11
N GLU A 328 -12.29 -1.37 14.14
CA GLU A 328 -11.06 -1.46 13.34
C GLU A 328 -9.99 -0.40 13.74
N GLY A 329 -10.20 0.31 14.84
CA GLY A 329 -9.22 1.24 15.41
C GLY A 329 -7.91 0.56 15.80
N ALA A 330 -6.86 1.35 16.06
CA ALA A 330 -5.66 0.81 16.69
C ALA A 330 -5.94 0.52 18.17
N PHE A 331 -5.13 -0.31 18.82
CA PHE A 331 -5.35 -0.62 20.25
C PHE A 331 -5.26 0.63 21.17
N TYR A 332 -4.61 1.69 20.71
CA TYR A 332 -4.38 2.94 21.44
C TYR A 332 -5.27 4.12 21.01
N GLY A 333 -6.00 4.02 19.90
CA GLY A 333 -6.85 5.13 19.45
C GLY A 333 -7.56 4.91 18.11
N PRO A 334 -8.61 5.72 17.85
CA PRO A 334 -9.33 5.70 16.58
C PRO A 334 -8.49 6.26 15.44
N LYS A 335 -8.87 5.93 14.21
CA LYS A 335 -8.14 6.36 13.01
C LYS A 335 -9.07 6.74 11.87
N LEU A 336 -8.62 7.71 11.05
CA LEU A 336 -9.11 7.89 9.69
C LEU A 336 -8.22 7.07 8.75
N GLU A 337 -8.84 6.29 7.89
CA GLU A 337 -8.20 5.50 6.86
C GLU A 337 -8.55 6.03 5.48
N PHE A 338 -7.53 6.17 4.64
CA PHE A 338 -7.67 6.67 3.29
C PHE A 338 -7.36 5.53 2.32
N THR A 339 -8.38 5.10 1.61
CA THR A 339 -8.34 3.95 0.69
C THR A 339 -8.38 4.44 -0.74
N LEU A 340 -7.33 4.13 -1.50
CA LEU A 340 -7.26 4.41 -2.93
C LEU A 340 -8.03 3.36 -3.72
N ILE A 341 -8.68 3.79 -4.81
CA ILE A 341 -9.26 2.90 -5.80
C ILE A 341 -8.41 2.99 -7.06
N ASP A 342 -7.83 1.88 -7.48
CA ASP A 342 -6.98 1.84 -8.67
C ASP A 342 -7.78 1.79 -9.98
N ALA A 343 -7.07 1.79 -11.09
CA ALA A 343 -7.66 1.75 -12.44
C ALA A 343 -8.51 0.50 -12.73
N LEU A 344 -8.43 -0.54 -11.89
CA LEU A 344 -9.21 -1.78 -11.97
C LEU A 344 -10.35 -1.83 -10.94
N GLY A 345 -10.57 -0.75 -10.18
CA GLY A 345 -11.58 -0.68 -9.12
C GLY A 345 -11.19 -1.41 -7.83
N ARG A 346 -9.92 -1.82 -7.66
CA ARG A 346 -9.47 -2.47 -6.43
C ARG A 346 -9.14 -1.43 -5.36
N GLN A 347 -9.44 -1.76 -4.11
CA GLN A 347 -9.25 -0.89 -2.96
C GLN A 347 -7.92 -1.16 -2.27
N TRP A 348 -7.16 -0.09 -1.99
CA TRP A 348 -5.87 -0.13 -1.33
C TRP A 348 -5.82 0.88 -0.19
N GLN A 349 -5.85 0.41 1.04
CA GLN A 349 -5.62 1.25 2.20
C GLN A 349 -4.16 1.71 2.22
N CYS A 350 -3.94 3.03 2.17
CA CYS A 350 -2.62 3.65 2.16
C CYS A 350 -2.48 4.68 3.29
N GLY A 351 -3.15 5.81 3.16
CA GLY A 351 -3.07 6.89 4.14
C GLY A 351 -3.79 6.57 5.44
N THR A 352 -3.24 7.03 6.55
CA THR A 352 -3.88 6.97 7.87
C THR A 352 -3.53 8.20 8.69
N ILE A 353 -4.45 8.61 9.58
CA ILE A 353 -4.16 9.46 10.72
C ILE A 353 -4.90 8.93 11.94
N GLN A 354 -4.17 8.76 13.04
CA GLN A 354 -4.64 8.12 14.27
C GLN A 354 -4.46 9.07 15.44
N LEU A 355 -5.46 9.22 16.27
CA LEU A 355 -5.44 10.08 17.44
C LEU A 355 -5.18 9.25 18.70
N ASP A 356 -4.13 9.59 19.43
CA ASP A 356 -3.61 8.83 20.54
C ASP A 356 -3.41 9.69 21.78
N TYR A 357 -4.18 9.40 22.83
CA TYR A 357 -4.04 9.94 24.17
C TYR A 357 -3.24 9.02 25.11
N GLN A 358 -2.97 7.77 24.68
CA GLN A 358 -2.47 6.71 25.56
C GLN A 358 -0.95 6.68 25.63
N LEU A 359 -0.27 6.61 24.49
CA LEU A 359 1.20 6.50 24.45
C LEU A 359 1.90 7.69 25.13
N PRO A 360 1.45 8.96 24.99
CA PRO A 360 2.07 10.09 25.68
C PRO A 360 1.77 10.16 27.18
N SER A 361 0.78 9.43 27.69
CA SER A 361 0.30 9.54 29.08
C SER A 361 1.36 9.17 30.12
N ALA A 362 1.11 9.58 31.38
CA ALA A 362 1.94 9.24 32.55
C ALA A 362 2.08 7.73 32.75
N GLU A 363 1.07 6.97 32.42
CA GLU A 363 1.00 5.51 32.59
C GLU A 363 1.83 4.76 31.56
N ARG A 364 2.22 5.43 30.47
CA ARG A 364 2.96 4.84 29.35
C ARG A 364 4.36 5.45 29.21
N LEU A 365 4.56 6.32 28.27
CA LEU A 365 5.88 6.90 27.97
C LEU A 365 6.11 8.26 28.64
N ASN A 366 5.13 8.74 29.40
CA ASN A 366 5.21 9.94 30.23
C ASN A 366 5.79 11.16 29.49
N ALA A 367 5.20 11.50 28.37
CA ALA A 367 5.57 12.69 27.63
C ALA A 367 4.95 13.93 28.33
N GLU A 368 5.78 14.92 28.66
CA GLU A 368 5.35 16.13 29.37
C GLU A 368 5.82 17.40 28.67
N TYR A 369 4.98 18.43 28.70
CA TYR A 369 5.37 19.80 28.34
C TYR A 369 4.91 20.79 29.42
N ILE A 370 5.56 21.95 29.48
CA ILE A 370 5.16 23.05 30.40
C ILE A 370 4.15 23.91 29.66
N GLY A 371 2.95 24.01 30.22
CA GLY A 371 1.86 24.84 29.71
C GLY A 371 2.09 26.33 29.91
N ALA A 372 1.19 27.14 29.38
CA ALA A 372 1.18 28.61 29.63
C ALA A 372 0.91 28.97 31.09
N ASP A 373 0.32 28.05 31.84
CA ASP A 373 0.07 28.12 33.29
C ASP A 373 1.29 27.72 34.15
N ASN A 374 2.45 27.42 33.50
CA ASN A 374 3.65 26.90 34.14
C ASN A 374 3.46 25.52 34.83
N GLN A 375 2.41 24.77 34.48
CA GLN A 375 2.19 23.41 34.98
C GLN A 375 2.62 22.38 33.92
N LYS A 376 2.83 21.16 34.37
CA LYS A 376 3.09 20.01 33.48
C LYS A 376 1.79 19.48 32.89
N HIS A 377 1.78 19.23 31.61
CA HIS A 377 0.68 18.65 30.90
C HIS A 377 1.18 17.51 30.01
N HIS A 378 0.31 16.52 29.69
CA HIS A 378 0.57 15.51 28.70
C HIS A 378 0.05 15.98 27.34
N PRO A 379 0.85 15.89 26.28
CA PRO A 379 0.38 16.21 24.93
C PRO A 379 -0.49 15.08 24.38
N VAL A 380 -1.15 15.37 23.27
CA VAL A 380 -1.79 14.37 22.41
C VAL A 380 -0.84 14.04 21.27
N MET A 381 -0.91 12.82 20.74
CA MET A 381 -0.12 12.41 19.59
C MET A 381 -1.02 12.00 18.42
N LEU A 382 -0.70 12.52 17.24
CA LEU A 382 -1.28 12.07 15.98
C LEU A 382 -0.23 11.26 15.23
N HIS A 383 -0.52 10.00 14.96
CA HIS A 383 0.28 9.15 14.09
C HIS A 383 -0.25 9.29 12.67
N ARG A 384 0.61 9.54 11.68
CA ARG A 384 0.16 9.65 10.30
C ARG A 384 1.10 9.02 9.29
N ALA A 385 0.55 8.46 8.25
CA ALA A 385 1.24 8.10 7.02
C ALA A 385 0.40 8.56 5.82
N VAL A 386 1.03 9.05 4.76
CA VAL A 386 0.36 9.45 3.51
C VAL A 386 0.34 8.29 2.53
N LEU A 387 1.51 7.73 2.24
CA LEU A 387 1.66 6.60 1.32
C LEU A 387 1.45 5.25 2.03
N GLY A 388 1.68 5.19 3.34
CA GLY A 388 1.78 3.98 4.11
C GLY A 388 3.18 3.37 3.97
N SER A 389 3.32 2.11 3.51
CA SER A 389 4.66 1.59 3.18
C SER A 389 5.04 1.98 1.75
N LEU A 390 6.29 2.40 1.55
CA LEU A 390 6.83 2.76 0.24
C LEU A 390 6.78 1.58 -0.73
N GLU A 391 7.05 0.37 -0.24
CA GLU A 391 7.00 -0.89 -0.99
C GLU A 391 5.59 -1.14 -1.53
N ARG A 392 4.59 -1.08 -0.64
CA ARG A 392 3.18 -1.27 -1.01
C ARG A 392 2.73 -0.20 -2.00
N PHE A 393 3.07 1.05 -1.77
CA PHE A 393 2.68 2.14 -2.64
C PHE A 393 3.33 2.02 -4.03
N LEU A 394 4.63 1.65 -4.10
CA LEU A 394 5.28 1.32 -5.39
C LEU A 394 4.60 0.15 -6.09
N GLY A 395 4.23 -0.90 -5.36
CA GLY A 395 3.46 -2.01 -5.92
C GLY A 395 2.15 -1.55 -6.56
N ILE A 396 1.41 -0.67 -5.87
CA ILE A 396 0.18 -0.07 -6.38
C ILE A 396 0.46 0.76 -7.64
N LEU A 397 1.52 1.58 -7.64
CA LEU A 397 1.90 2.39 -8.81
C LEU A 397 2.29 1.53 -10.01
N ILE A 398 3.07 0.44 -9.79
CA ILE A 398 3.44 -0.49 -10.86
C ILE A 398 2.18 -1.06 -11.53
N GLU A 399 1.19 -1.50 -10.75
CA GLU A 399 -0.05 -2.06 -11.27
C GLU A 399 -0.96 -0.99 -11.87
N ASN A 400 -1.11 0.16 -11.22
CA ASN A 400 -1.97 1.25 -11.70
C ASN A 400 -1.47 1.80 -13.05
N TYR A 401 -0.19 2.04 -13.17
CA TYR A 401 0.43 2.50 -14.41
C TYR A 401 0.74 1.35 -15.40
N ALA A 402 0.48 0.10 -15.03
CA ALA A 402 0.86 -1.07 -15.85
C ALA A 402 2.34 -1.04 -16.26
N GLY A 403 3.24 -0.59 -15.39
CA GLY A 403 4.66 -0.42 -15.64
C GLY A 403 5.02 0.76 -16.58
N VAL A 404 4.07 1.64 -16.89
CA VAL A 404 4.22 2.78 -17.79
C VAL A 404 4.23 4.06 -16.96
N PHE A 405 5.33 4.32 -16.28
CA PHE A 405 5.43 5.40 -15.29
C PHE A 405 5.48 6.80 -15.93
N PRO A 406 4.98 7.85 -15.25
CA PRO A 406 5.24 9.23 -15.65
C PRO A 406 6.75 9.53 -15.62
N ALA A 407 7.19 10.50 -16.41
CA ALA A 407 8.61 10.75 -16.61
C ALA A 407 9.37 11.03 -15.30
N TRP A 408 8.78 11.79 -14.38
CA TRP A 408 9.42 12.13 -13.12
C TRP A 408 9.70 10.90 -12.23
N LEU A 409 8.85 9.85 -12.31
CA LEU A 409 8.99 8.61 -11.52
C LEU A 409 9.76 7.51 -12.26
N SER A 410 9.86 7.57 -13.59
CA SER A 410 10.51 6.55 -14.40
C SER A 410 11.99 6.38 -14.04
N PHE A 411 12.49 5.15 -13.91
CA PHE A 411 13.91 4.88 -13.63
C PHE A 411 14.84 5.33 -14.77
N GLU A 412 14.36 5.28 -16.01
CA GLU A 412 14.97 5.91 -17.18
C GLU A 412 13.96 6.90 -17.78
N GLN A 413 14.35 8.17 -17.91
CA GLN A 413 13.46 9.23 -18.39
C GLN A 413 13.63 9.47 -19.87
N VAL A 414 14.87 9.41 -20.35
CA VAL A 414 15.25 9.68 -21.74
C VAL A 414 16.20 8.61 -22.26
N ALA A 415 15.89 8.06 -23.43
CA ALA A 415 16.78 7.19 -24.18
C ALA A 415 17.22 7.92 -25.46
N VAL A 416 18.52 8.01 -25.73
CA VAL A 416 19.06 8.64 -26.95
C VAL A 416 19.54 7.54 -27.90
N VAL A 417 18.97 7.49 -29.11
CA VAL A 417 19.21 6.45 -30.09
C VAL A 417 19.79 7.06 -31.37
N PRO A 418 21.06 6.78 -31.70
CA PRO A 418 21.64 7.20 -32.97
C PRO A 418 21.05 6.38 -34.12
N VAL A 419 20.86 7.01 -35.28
CA VAL A 419 20.37 6.34 -36.50
C VAL A 419 21.42 5.41 -37.12
N ALA A 420 22.71 5.71 -36.90
CA ALA A 420 23.86 4.96 -37.36
C ALA A 420 25.07 5.21 -36.44
N PRO A 421 26.12 4.34 -36.45
CA PRO A 421 27.27 4.44 -35.55
C PRO A 421 28.07 5.76 -35.63
N GLU A 422 28.10 6.42 -36.78
CA GLU A 422 28.76 7.73 -36.94
C GLU A 422 28.18 8.84 -36.05
N PHE A 423 26.94 8.66 -35.56
CA PHE A 423 26.26 9.60 -34.66
C PHE A 423 26.33 9.22 -33.18
N ASN A 424 27.06 8.15 -32.83
CA ASN A 424 27.21 7.68 -31.44
C ASN A 424 27.76 8.81 -30.53
N ALA A 425 28.78 9.50 -30.95
CA ALA A 425 29.39 10.58 -30.17
C ALA A 425 28.39 11.72 -29.87
N TYR A 426 27.50 12.03 -30.83
CA TYR A 426 26.45 13.03 -30.60
C TYR A 426 25.36 12.51 -29.65
N ALA A 427 24.97 11.24 -29.77
CA ALA A 427 24.02 10.64 -28.86
C ALA A 427 24.55 10.63 -27.41
N GLU A 428 25.81 10.28 -27.21
CA GLU A 428 26.49 10.32 -25.90
C GLU A 428 26.57 11.76 -25.35
N LYS A 429 26.94 12.73 -26.18
CA LYS A 429 26.94 14.15 -25.79
C LYS A 429 25.56 14.58 -25.29
N VAL A 430 24.48 14.29 -26.02
CA VAL A 430 23.12 14.66 -25.65
C VAL A 430 22.73 14.00 -24.33
N ALA A 431 23.03 12.69 -24.15
CA ALA A 431 22.74 11.99 -22.90
C ALA A 431 23.50 12.58 -21.70
N ASP A 432 24.77 12.94 -21.89
CA ASP A 432 25.60 13.51 -20.82
C ASP A 432 25.19 14.95 -20.46
N GLU A 433 24.78 15.76 -21.42
CA GLU A 433 24.18 17.09 -21.15
C GLU A 433 22.91 16.93 -20.30
N LEU A 434 21.99 16.01 -20.66
CA LEU A 434 20.79 15.73 -19.89
C LEU A 434 21.11 15.21 -18.47
N LYS A 435 22.10 14.30 -18.33
CA LYS A 435 22.57 13.83 -17.01
C LYS A 435 23.10 14.96 -16.14
N SER A 436 23.85 15.89 -16.73
CA SER A 436 24.39 17.08 -16.01
C SER A 436 23.28 17.94 -15.40
N LEU A 437 22.10 17.92 -16.00
CA LEU A 437 20.88 18.60 -15.53
C LEU A 437 20.06 17.76 -14.55
N GLY A 438 20.52 16.55 -14.18
CA GLY A 438 19.82 15.64 -13.27
C GLY A 438 18.76 14.76 -13.93
N VAL A 439 18.69 14.72 -15.27
CA VAL A 439 17.79 13.83 -16.01
C VAL A 439 18.40 12.44 -16.12
N ARG A 440 17.63 11.40 -15.82
CA ARG A 440 18.06 9.99 -15.99
C ARG A 440 18.00 9.61 -17.47
N ALA A 441 19.11 9.82 -18.18
CA ALA A 441 19.23 9.63 -19.61
C ALA A 441 20.32 8.60 -19.95
N ASN A 442 20.13 7.78 -21.00
CA ASN A 442 21.14 6.87 -21.52
C ASN A 442 21.23 6.97 -23.04
N ALA A 443 22.47 6.84 -23.59
CA ALA A 443 22.71 6.67 -25.01
C ALA A 443 22.82 5.19 -25.36
N TYR A 444 22.15 4.75 -26.42
CA TYR A 444 22.12 3.36 -26.88
C TYR A 444 23.01 3.21 -28.11
N THR A 445 24.31 3.13 -27.89
CA THR A 445 25.37 3.13 -28.93
C THR A 445 25.88 1.74 -29.31
N ASP A 446 25.21 0.67 -28.82
CA ASP A 446 25.52 -0.72 -29.20
C ASP A 446 25.31 -0.98 -30.71
N ASP A 447 25.78 -2.15 -31.20
CA ASP A 447 25.76 -2.50 -32.62
C ASP A 447 24.37 -2.90 -33.17
N SER A 448 23.32 -2.89 -32.31
CA SER A 448 21.96 -3.22 -32.74
C SER A 448 21.41 -2.16 -33.68
N ASN A 449 20.56 -2.56 -34.64
CA ASN A 449 19.92 -1.58 -35.51
C ASN A 449 18.91 -0.70 -34.73
N MET A 450 18.73 0.53 -35.20
CA MET A 450 17.86 1.54 -34.56
C MET A 450 16.44 1.01 -34.26
N LYS A 451 15.84 0.22 -35.16
CA LYS A 451 14.47 -0.32 -34.96
C LYS A 451 14.41 -1.26 -33.77
N ASN A 452 15.43 -2.12 -33.62
CA ASN A 452 15.52 -3.04 -32.49
C ASN A 452 15.75 -2.27 -31.17
N LYS A 453 16.66 -1.28 -31.18
CA LYS A 453 16.87 -0.40 -30.01
C LYS A 453 15.57 0.25 -29.56
N ILE A 454 14.86 0.91 -30.46
CA ILE A 454 13.58 1.58 -30.14
C ILE A 454 12.54 0.54 -29.65
N LYS A 455 12.48 -0.66 -30.27
CA LYS A 455 11.56 -1.72 -29.82
C LYS A 455 11.88 -2.14 -28.39
N ASN A 456 13.12 -2.47 -28.08
CA ASN A 456 13.55 -2.93 -26.75
C ASN A 456 13.31 -1.85 -25.69
N ILE A 457 13.71 -0.60 -25.96
CA ILE A 457 13.45 0.54 -25.07
C ILE A 457 11.95 0.70 -24.78
N SER A 458 11.12 0.59 -25.82
CA SER A 458 9.67 0.73 -25.70
C SER A 458 8.99 -0.42 -24.94
N THR A 459 9.53 -1.66 -25.04
CA THR A 459 8.91 -2.85 -24.43
C THR A 459 9.51 -3.25 -23.10
N GLU A 460 10.84 -3.16 -22.95
CA GLU A 460 11.58 -3.61 -21.77
C GLU A 460 11.75 -2.50 -20.74
N HIS A 461 12.13 -1.27 -21.17
CA HIS A 461 12.34 -0.14 -20.28
C HIS A 461 11.10 0.76 -20.15
N ARG A 462 10.26 0.77 -21.20
CA ARG A 462 9.07 1.63 -21.28
C ARG A 462 9.38 3.10 -21.05
N THR A 463 10.54 3.53 -21.56
CA THR A 463 11.08 4.89 -21.39
C THR A 463 10.13 5.94 -21.96
N PRO A 464 9.83 7.03 -21.24
CA PRO A 464 8.88 8.06 -21.68
C PRO A 464 9.28 8.78 -22.96
N TYR A 465 10.55 9.15 -23.09
CA TYR A 465 11.08 9.94 -24.20
C TYR A 465 12.22 9.20 -24.90
N ILE A 466 12.07 8.93 -26.18
CA ILE A 466 13.11 8.34 -27.02
C ILE A 466 13.57 9.40 -28.04
N LEU A 467 14.80 9.88 -27.91
CA LEU A 467 15.40 10.85 -28.79
C LEU A 467 16.13 10.10 -29.91
N VAL A 468 15.74 10.37 -31.14
CA VAL A 468 16.42 9.84 -32.32
C VAL A 468 17.32 10.95 -32.86
N VAL A 469 18.59 10.63 -33.09
CA VAL A 469 19.59 11.58 -33.56
C VAL A 469 20.36 11.05 -34.78
N GLY A 470 20.55 11.90 -35.76
CA GLY A 470 21.26 11.63 -37.01
C GLY A 470 21.98 12.87 -37.50
N GLU A 471 22.33 12.88 -38.79
CA GLU A 471 23.10 13.96 -39.44
C GLU A 471 22.42 15.33 -39.26
N LYS A 472 21.10 15.39 -39.48
CA LYS A 472 20.33 16.61 -39.33
C LYS A 472 20.35 17.12 -37.90
N GLU A 473 20.03 16.26 -36.95
CA GLU A 473 19.99 16.61 -35.54
C GLU A 473 21.36 17.07 -35.03
N GLN A 474 22.43 16.39 -35.43
CA GLN A 474 23.81 16.80 -35.08
C GLN A 474 24.16 18.15 -35.69
N GLY A 475 23.81 18.39 -36.96
CA GLY A 475 24.11 19.66 -37.66
C GLY A 475 23.36 20.86 -37.09
N GLU A 476 22.12 20.65 -36.63
CA GLU A 476 21.25 21.71 -36.09
C GLU A 476 21.29 21.81 -34.56
N ASN A 477 22.10 20.99 -33.86
CA ASN A 477 22.09 20.84 -32.41
C ASN A 477 20.67 20.64 -31.87
N SER A 478 19.97 19.66 -32.44
CA SER A 478 18.55 19.33 -32.19
C SER A 478 18.37 17.86 -31.86
N VAL A 479 17.17 17.47 -31.46
CA VAL A 479 16.76 16.07 -31.17
C VAL A 479 15.35 15.84 -31.68
N THR A 480 15.09 14.65 -32.25
CA THR A 480 13.75 14.25 -32.65
C THR A 480 13.17 13.31 -31.59
N CYS A 481 12.25 13.83 -30.80
CA CYS A 481 11.63 13.10 -29.71
C CYS A 481 10.45 12.25 -30.20
N ARG A 482 10.50 10.96 -29.88
CA ARG A 482 9.37 10.02 -29.97
C ARG A 482 8.83 9.83 -28.56
N PHE A 483 7.57 10.20 -28.38
CA PHE A 483 6.87 9.97 -27.13
C PHE A 483 6.47 8.50 -27.03
N ARG A 484 6.49 7.92 -25.84
CA ARG A 484 6.17 6.51 -25.58
C ARG A 484 4.87 6.03 -26.23
N PHE A 485 3.85 6.86 -26.27
CA PHE A 485 2.58 6.58 -26.95
C PHE A 485 2.48 7.25 -28.33
N SER A 486 3.55 7.13 -29.12
CA SER A 486 3.67 7.80 -30.41
C SER A 486 2.59 7.46 -31.43
N SER A 487 1.81 6.40 -31.23
CA SER A 487 0.61 6.15 -32.05
C SER A 487 -0.50 7.21 -31.90
N LYS A 488 -0.49 7.96 -30.79
CA LYS A 488 -1.44 9.03 -30.48
C LYS A 488 -0.81 10.42 -30.49
N ILE A 489 0.50 10.51 -30.24
CA ILE A 489 1.26 11.76 -30.16
C ILE A 489 2.33 11.72 -31.26
N PRO A 490 2.28 12.59 -32.27
CA PRO A 490 3.29 12.61 -33.31
C PRO A 490 4.67 12.97 -32.72
N GLN A 491 5.72 12.42 -33.34
CA GLN A 491 7.10 12.81 -32.99
C GLN A 491 7.30 14.30 -33.25
N LYS A 492 8.16 14.94 -32.44
CA LYS A 492 8.47 16.35 -32.53
C LYS A 492 9.97 16.56 -32.49
N THR A 493 10.49 17.42 -33.37
CA THR A 493 11.88 17.88 -33.31
C THR A 493 11.95 19.13 -32.43
N PHE A 494 12.92 19.16 -31.55
CA PHE A 494 13.24 20.27 -30.65
C PHE A 494 14.69 20.72 -30.86
N ALA A 495 14.98 21.99 -30.71
CA ALA A 495 16.34 22.38 -30.38
C ALA A 495 16.74 21.70 -29.06
N LEU A 496 18.01 21.32 -28.89
CA LEU A 496 18.41 20.56 -27.68
C LEU A 496 18.04 21.31 -26.40
N LYS A 497 18.29 22.60 -26.34
CA LYS A 497 17.91 23.43 -25.19
C LYS A 497 16.40 23.49 -24.93
N GLU A 498 15.58 23.53 -25.99
CA GLU A 498 14.11 23.50 -25.86
C GLU A 498 13.64 22.16 -25.26
N PHE A 499 14.28 21.04 -25.65
CA PHE A 499 13.95 19.73 -25.08
C PHE A 499 14.38 19.63 -23.61
N GLU A 500 15.55 20.13 -23.24
CA GLU A 500 16.02 20.20 -21.86
C GLU A 500 14.99 20.91 -20.96
N ASP A 501 14.58 22.12 -21.36
CA ASP A 501 13.61 22.92 -20.61
C ASP A 501 12.24 22.17 -20.53
N TYR A 502 11.82 21.53 -21.61
CA TYR A 502 10.60 20.73 -21.67
C TYR A 502 10.64 19.56 -20.70
N VAL A 503 11.70 18.72 -20.73
CA VAL A 503 11.76 17.53 -19.87
C VAL A 503 11.92 17.91 -18.40
N LEU A 504 12.69 18.95 -18.09
CA LEU A 504 12.84 19.46 -16.73
C LEU A 504 11.52 20.00 -16.16
N ASP A 505 10.72 20.69 -16.99
CA ASP A 505 9.39 21.14 -16.57
C ASP A 505 8.49 19.95 -16.22
N LYS A 506 8.47 18.90 -17.05
CA LYS A 506 7.67 17.69 -16.79
C LYS A 506 8.11 16.95 -15.53
N ILE A 507 9.39 16.90 -15.24
CA ILE A 507 9.94 16.31 -14.02
C ILE A 507 9.55 17.15 -12.81
N ARG A 508 9.79 18.46 -12.86
CA ARG A 508 9.56 19.39 -11.74
C ARG A 508 8.09 19.52 -11.37
N THR A 509 7.20 19.51 -12.34
CA THR A 509 5.75 19.65 -12.11
C THR A 509 5.05 18.33 -11.78
N HIS A 510 5.81 17.22 -11.66
CA HIS A 510 5.28 15.86 -11.44
C HIS A 510 4.18 15.51 -12.44
N TYR A 511 4.38 15.90 -13.69
CA TYR A 511 3.37 15.73 -14.74
C TYR A 511 3.09 14.25 -15.01
N ASN A 512 1.83 13.82 -14.84
CA ASN A 512 1.39 12.44 -15.03
C ASN A 512 0.99 12.09 -16.48
N GLY A 513 0.94 13.07 -17.36
CA GLY A 513 0.75 12.86 -18.80
C GLY A 513 2.05 12.49 -19.52
N ILE A 514 1.96 12.52 -20.84
CA ILE A 514 3.07 12.23 -21.75
C ILE A 514 3.52 13.51 -22.42
#